data_700d160f9db96918a4f9f1a6ab3a01ab
#
_entry.id   700d160f9db96918a4f9f1a6ab3a01ab
#
_cell.length_a   1.000
_cell.length_b   1.000
_cell.length_c   1.000
_cell.angle_alpha   90.00
_cell.angle_beta   90.00
_cell.angle_gamma   90.00
#
_symmetry.space_group_name_H-M   'P 1'
#
loop_
_entity.id
_entity.type
_entity.pdbx_description
1 polymer ?
#
loop_
_entity_poly.entity_id
_entity_poly.type
_entity_poly.pdbx_seq_one_letter_code
_entity_poly.pdbx_strand_id
1 'polypeptide(L)'
;MPGIFGQYLQHMLRRLFANYLVLTGALAHIALAGVVLLWVYGQVDESGVIDEARRAVLGSLDGVQVTELAPGEPGAVNPALLELPAGVWHKLNSTGAFERQAHGGAAFDSLRGRITLFGSDTHRRNWDNSVRFFDVSALRWSQSYPADDPSTYRVNADGLAVAGDGGNEHPWAMHTFDAVEYDPLMDRLIVASYPAHMKPDKPWGFDKAFWRQIKRHPTWFYYIGEDRWEPMAGKAVLLFPYAAAFDPRRNEMIGVTENTFYALSGLPPRWQAIGKGPPNAWHTSATFDSDLDAVVMYGTNRRANTVWQYRRGEERARKMPTPGDRPPGGESVPLVYHPGLQKVVALVVNRRTKRTETWLYATAADAWTRVGAADLPFDIGMNYDMVYDQRHDLLWLVANLPGDPVAVWALRLQR
;
A
#
# COMPACT_ATOMS: atom_id res chain seq x y z
N MET A 1 -2.96 -68.80 42.35
CA MET A 1 -3.58 -67.48 42.08
C MET A 1 -3.13 -66.84 40.78
N PRO A 2 -3.23 -67.43 39.59
CA PRO A 2 -2.91 -66.79 38.31
C PRO A 2 -4.12 -66.17 37.58
N GLY A 3 -5.32 -66.37 38.01
CA GLY A 3 -6.52 -66.00 37.25
C GLY A 3 -6.94 -64.50 37.34
N ILE A 4 -6.69 -63.85 38.47
CA ILE A 4 -7.18 -62.47 38.72
C ILE A 4 -6.34 -61.42 37.98
N PHE A 5 -5.05 -61.66 37.90
CA PHE A 5 -4.12 -60.71 37.21
C PHE A 5 -4.36 -60.66 35.68
N GLY A 6 -4.66 -61.81 35.07
CA GLY A 6 -4.99 -61.92 33.66
C GLY A 6 -6.29 -61.19 33.28
N GLN A 7 -7.33 -61.27 34.11
CA GLN A 7 -8.59 -60.57 33.89
C GLN A 7 -8.44 -59.05 34.06
N TYR A 8 -7.63 -58.57 35.00
CA TYR A 8 -7.36 -57.17 35.22
C TYR A 8 -6.57 -56.55 34.05
N LEU A 9 -5.56 -57.26 33.55
CA LEU A 9 -4.78 -56.85 32.40
C LEU A 9 -5.63 -56.79 31.13
N GLN A 10 -6.50 -57.78 30.89
CA GLN A 10 -7.41 -57.74 29.75
C GLN A 10 -8.41 -56.56 29.84
N HIS A 11 -8.91 -56.26 31.02
CA HIS A 11 -9.85 -55.15 31.20
C HIS A 11 -9.17 -53.79 30.99
N MET A 12 -7.94 -53.68 31.47
CA MET A 12 -7.11 -52.44 31.25
C MET A 12 -6.78 -52.26 29.78
N LEU A 13 -6.35 -53.30 29.06
CA LEU A 13 -6.05 -53.24 27.63
C LEU A 13 -7.28 -52.89 26.79
N ARG A 14 -8.46 -53.42 27.12
CA ARG A 14 -9.72 -53.05 26.46
C ARG A 14 -10.06 -51.58 26.66
N ARG A 15 -9.88 -51.03 27.85
CA ARG A 15 -10.10 -49.60 28.12
C ARG A 15 -9.11 -48.71 27.39
N LEU A 16 -7.85 -49.10 27.37
CA LEU A 16 -6.82 -48.36 26.62
C LEU A 16 -7.12 -48.36 25.11
N PHE A 17 -7.53 -49.52 24.56
CA PHE A 17 -7.88 -49.64 23.15
C PHE A 17 -9.18 -48.90 22.80
N ALA A 18 -10.18 -48.92 23.66
CA ALA A 18 -11.40 -48.14 23.48
C ALA A 18 -11.12 -46.63 23.54
N ASN A 19 -10.31 -46.18 24.50
CA ASN A 19 -9.89 -44.77 24.59
C ASN A 19 -9.05 -44.34 23.39
N TYR A 20 -8.18 -45.21 22.88
CA TYR A 20 -7.39 -44.96 21.66
C TYR A 20 -8.31 -44.80 20.42
N LEU A 21 -9.29 -45.69 20.26
CA LEU A 21 -10.27 -45.60 19.16
C LEU A 21 -11.14 -44.33 19.24
N VAL A 22 -11.55 -43.93 20.44
CA VAL A 22 -12.30 -42.69 20.64
C VAL A 22 -11.43 -41.48 20.32
N LEU A 23 -10.18 -41.47 20.74
CA LEU A 23 -9.25 -40.36 20.49
C LEU A 23 -8.90 -40.24 18.99
N THR A 24 -8.61 -41.37 18.32
CA THR A 24 -8.31 -41.39 16.88
C THR A 24 -9.56 -41.05 16.07
N GLY A 25 -10.75 -41.51 16.48
CA GLY A 25 -12.00 -41.09 15.87
C GLY A 25 -12.25 -39.58 16.01
N ALA A 26 -12.04 -39.04 17.20
CA ALA A 26 -12.18 -37.60 17.43
C ALA A 26 -11.18 -36.76 16.57
N LEU A 27 -9.91 -37.17 16.52
CA LEU A 27 -8.90 -36.53 15.69
C LEU A 27 -9.23 -36.63 14.20
N ALA A 28 -9.76 -37.76 13.72
CA ALA A 28 -10.19 -37.90 12.33
C ALA A 28 -11.38 -36.98 12.01
N HIS A 29 -12.34 -36.83 12.93
CA HIS A 29 -13.46 -35.90 12.74
C HIS A 29 -13.00 -34.43 12.75
N ILE A 30 -12.06 -34.06 13.62
CA ILE A 30 -11.48 -32.73 13.64
C ILE A 30 -10.73 -32.45 12.33
N ALA A 31 -9.93 -33.39 11.83
CA ALA A 31 -9.23 -33.26 10.57
C ALA A 31 -10.21 -33.16 9.40
N LEU A 32 -11.25 -33.98 9.37
CA LEU A 32 -12.29 -33.91 8.32
C LEU A 32 -13.07 -32.60 8.39
N ALA A 33 -13.42 -32.12 9.56
CA ALA A 33 -14.05 -30.81 9.74
C ALA A 33 -13.13 -29.70 9.28
N GLY A 34 -11.83 -29.78 9.55
CA GLY A 34 -10.82 -28.84 9.05
C GLY A 34 -10.73 -28.83 7.52
N VAL A 35 -10.73 -30.01 6.88
CA VAL A 35 -10.72 -30.13 5.41
C VAL A 35 -12.02 -29.60 4.81
N VAL A 36 -13.16 -29.90 5.40
CA VAL A 36 -14.46 -29.38 4.94
C VAL A 36 -14.52 -27.86 5.10
N LEU A 37 -14.03 -27.32 6.22
CA LEU A 37 -13.98 -25.88 6.42
C LEU A 37 -13.05 -25.20 5.41
N LEU A 38 -11.89 -25.80 5.11
CA LEU A 38 -10.98 -25.27 4.10
C LEU A 38 -11.58 -25.34 2.68
N TRP A 39 -12.29 -26.43 2.39
CA TRP A 39 -12.99 -26.59 1.12
C TRP A 39 -14.14 -25.59 0.98
N VAL A 40 -14.99 -25.47 2.02
CA VAL A 40 -16.07 -24.46 2.07
C VAL A 40 -15.49 -23.05 1.98
N TYR A 41 -14.38 -22.78 2.70
CA TYR A 41 -13.69 -21.49 2.61
C TYR A 41 -13.22 -21.19 1.17
N GLY A 42 -12.65 -22.18 0.48
CA GLY A 42 -12.26 -22.05 -0.93
C GLY A 42 -13.46 -21.78 -1.85
N GLN A 43 -14.56 -22.50 -1.71
CA GLN A 43 -15.78 -22.30 -2.51
C GLN A 43 -16.44 -20.95 -2.22
N VAL A 44 -16.45 -20.54 -0.95
CA VAL A 44 -17.02 -19.24 -0.52
C VAL A 44 -16.15 -18.08 -1.01
N ASP A 45 -14.83 -18.26 -1.03
CA ASP A 45 -13.90 -17.25 -1.57
C ASP A 45 -14.07 -17.06 -3.10
N GLU A 46 -14.36 -18.15 -3.82
CA GLU A 46 -14.69 -18.11 -5.25
C GLU A 46 -16.07 -17.49 -5.55
N SER A 47 -17.01 -17.55 -4.62
CA SER A 47 -18.38 -17.05 -4.79
C SER A 47 -18.57 -15.56 -4.44
N GLY A 48 -17.53 -14.89 -3.94
CA GLY A 48 -17.60 -13.49 -3.49
C GLY A 48 -18.32 -13.28 -2.15
N VAL A 49 -18.81 -14.33 -1.49
CA VAL A 49 -19.49 -14.23 -0.18
C VAL A 49 -18.54 -13.71 0.91
N ILE A 50 -17.24 -14.01 0.82
CA ILE A 50 -16.24 -13.48 1.76
C ILE A 50 -16.07 -11.98 1.56
N ASP A 51 -16.10 -11.51 0.33
CA ASP A 51 -15.98 -10.08 0.04
C ASP A 51 -17.25 -9.35 0.48
N GLU A 52 -18.43 -9.95 0.34
CA GLU A 52 -19.67 -9.41 0.88
C GLU A 52 -19.68 -9.38 2.42
N ALA A 53 -19.22 -10.45 3.08
CA ALA A 53 -19.05 -10.47 4.53
C ALA A 53 -17.99 -9.45 5.00
N ARG A 54 -16.92 -9.26 4.24
CA ARG A 54 -15.93 -8.20 4.49
C ARG A 54 -16.54 -6.80 4.34
N ARG A 55 -17.33 -6.55 3.30
CA ARG A 55 -18.04 -5.28 3.11
C ARG A 55 -18.92 -4.97 4.33
N ALA A 56 -19.67 -5.95 4.81
CA ALA A 56 -20.51 -5.81 6.01
C ALA A 56 -19.71 -5.50 7.28
N VAL A 57 -18.46 -5.98 7.37
CA VAL A 57 -17.57 -5.75 8.52
C VAL A 57 -16.78 -4.44 8.40
N LEU A 58 -16.41 -4.04 7.18
CA LEU A 58 -15.58 -2.85 6.94
C LEU A 58 -16.36 -1.53 6.99
N GLY A 59 -17.66 -1.58 7.02
CA GLY A 59 -18.56 -0.43 6.96
C GLY A 59 -19.23 -0.33 5.58
N SER A 60 -20.40 0.28 5.56
CA SER A 60 -21.18 0.46 4.34
C SER A 60 -20.85 1.80 3.72
N LEU A 61 -20.65 1.82 2.42
CA LEU A 61 -20.69 3.03 1.59
C LEU A 61 -22.12 3.37 1.17
N ASP A 62 -23.10 2.57 1.59
CA ASP A 62 -24.51 2.82 1.34
C ASP A 62 -24.91 4.18 1.92
N GLY A 63 -25.46 5.04 1.08
CA GLY A 63 -25.86 6.38 1.46
C GLY A 63 -24.75 7.43 1.45
N VAL A 64 -23.49 7.10 1.12
CA VAL A 64 -22.49 8.13 0.86
C VAL A 64 -22.79 8.84 -0.43
N GLN A 65 -23.20 10.09 -0.30
CA GLN A 65 -23.56 10.91 -1.46
C GLN A 65 -22.32 11.21 -2.31
N VAL A 66 -22.43 11.00 -3.62
CA VAL A 66 -21.42 11.45 -4.59
C VAL A 66 -21.63 12.94 -4.82
N THR A 67 -20.54 13.70 -4.70
CA THR A 67 -20.50 15.12 -5.07
C THR A 67 -20.25 15.19 -6.57
N GLU A 68 -21.27 15.56 -7.31
CA GLU A 68 -21.19 15.69 -8.76
C GLU A 68 -20.50 17.01 -9.13
N LEU A 69 -19.39 16.93 -9.82
CA LEU A 69 -18.65 18.09 -10.35
C LEU A 69 -18.60 18.03 -11.87
N ALA A 70 -18.64 19.19 -12.49
CA ALA A 70 -18.37 19.30 -13.92
C ALA A 70 -16.90 19.00 -14.20
N PRO A 71 -16.58 18.13 -15.17
CA PRO A 71 -15.20 17.92 -15.58
C PRO A 71 -14.62 19.18 -16.21
N GLY A 72 -13.36 19.46 -15.87
CA GLY A 72 -12.57 20.54 -16.51
C GLY A 72 -11.72 20.00 -17.66
N GLU A 73 -10.93 20.89 -18.23
CA GLU A 73 -9.94 20.53 -19.25
C GLU A 73 -8.78 19.73 -18.62
N PRO A 74 -8.33 18.66 -19.26
CA PRO A 74 -7.23 17.86 -18.75
C PRO A 74 -5.97 18.70 -18.44
N GLY A 75 -5.41 18.49 -17.25
CA GLY A 75 -4.20 19.18 -16.80
C GLY A 75 -4.38 20.66 -16.44
N ALA A 76 -5.55 21.25 -16.60
CA ALA A 76 -5.86 22.60 -16.19
C ALA A 76 -6.28 22.68 -14.71
N VAL A 77 -6.55 23.86 -14.20
CA VAL A 77 -7.23 24.06 -12.92
C VAL A 77 -8.75 23.95 -13.14
N ASN A 78 -9.40 23.06 -12.43
CA ASN A 78 -10.87 22.95 -12.48
C ASN A 78 -11.48 23.89 -11.41
N PRO A 79 -12.20 24.96 -11.80
CA PRO A 79 -12.79 25.88 -10.83
C PRO A 79 -13.75 25.23 -9.84
N ALA A 80 -14.49 24.17 -10.26
CA ALA A 80 -15.40 23.46 -9.36
C ALA A 80 -14.68 22.77 -8.20
N LEU A 81 -13.44 22.33 -8.41
CA LEU A 81 -12.60 21.78 -7.35
C LEU A 81 -12.16 22.86 -6.34
N LEU A 82 -11.97 24.10 -6.78
CA LEU A 82 -11.60 25.21 -5.89
C LEU A 82 -12.73 25.61 -4.95
N GLU A 83 -13.96 25.33 -5.33
CA GLU A 83 -15.18 25.66 -4.56
C GLU A 83 -15.61 24.51 -3.63
N LEU A 84 -14.93 23.38 -3.60
CA LEU A 84 -15.28 22.29 -2.69
C LEU A 84 -15.25 22.76 -1.24
N PRO A 85 -16.33 22.49 -0.45
CA PRO A 85 -16.36 22.83 0.97
C PRO A 85 -15.21 22.19 1.74
N ALA A 86 -14.63 22.96 2.67
CA ALA A 86 -13.51 22.47 3.48
C ALA A 86 -13.99 21.65 4.70
N GLY A 87 -13.12 20.79 5.21
CA GLY A 87 -13.30 20.08 6.48
C GLY A 87 -14.00 18.73 6.38
N VAL A 88 -14.44 18.30 5.19
CA VAL A 88 -15.08 17.00 4.97
C VAL A 88 -14.55 16.33 3.70
N TRP A 89 -14.54 15.00 3.68
CA TRP A 89 -14.22 14.23 2.49
C TRP A 89 -15.42 14.21 1.52
N HIS A 90 -15.19 14.55 0.28
CA HIS A 90 -16.15 14.47 -0.81
C HIS A 90 -15.82 13.27 -1.70
N LYS A 91 -16.73 12.29 -1.79
CA LYS A 91 -16.66 11.27 -2.83
C LYS A 91 -17.05 11.93 -4.16
N LEU A 92 -16.17 11.91 -5.14
CA LEU A 92 -16.41 12.57 -6.42
C LEU A 92 -16.87 11.59 -7.49
N ASN A 93 -17.64 12.10 -8.46
CA ASN A 93 -17.89 11.40 -9.71
C ASN A 93 -16.57 11.20 -10.46
N SER A 94 -16.45 10.07 -11.17
CA SER A 94 -15.33 9.80 -12.05
C SER A 94 -15.74 8.90 -13.21
N THR A 95 -15.02 8.98 -14.32
CA THR A 95 -15.23 8.12 -15.49
C THR A 95 -14.03 7.25 -15.76
N GLY A 96 -14.22 6.09 -16.42
CA GLY A 96 -13.14 5.16 -16.73
C GLY A 96 -12.60 4.39 -15.52
N ALA A 97 -13.40 4.29 -14.43
CA ALA A 97 -13.00 3.54 -13.23
C ALA A 97 -12.76 2.06 -13.56
N PHE A 98 -11.83 1.45 -12.84
CA PHE A 98 -11.42 0.06 -12.93
C PHE A 98 -11.53 -0.60 -11.55
N GLU A 99 -11.37 -1.91 -11.49
CA GLU A 99 -11.32 -2.58 -10.20
C GLU A 99 -10.10 -2.10 -9.39
N ARG A 100 -10.34 -1.66 -8.14
CA ARG A 100 -9.28 -1.13 -7.28
C ARG A 100 -8.28 -2.22 -6.91
N GLN A 101 -7.02 -1.92 -7.15
CA GLN A 101 -5.92 -2.79 -6.80
C GLN A 101 -5.44 -2.49 -5.38
N ALA A 102 -5.41 -3.53 -4.53
CA ALA A 102 -4.78 -3.41 -3.23
C ALA A 102 -3.26 -3.32 -3.35
N HIS A 103 -2.62 -2.75 -2.34
CA HIS A 103 -1.16 -2.74 -2.18
C HIS A 103 -0.38 -2.00 -3.29
N GLY A 104 -1.08 -1.29 -4.18
CA GLY A 104 -0.46 -0.35 -5.09
C GLY A 104 0.01 0.91 -4.37
N GLY A 105 0.75 1.75 -5.06
CA GLY A 105 1.21 3.04 -4.60
C GLY A 105 0.81 4.15 -5.57
N ALA A 106 0.75 5.38 -5.07
CA ALA A 106 0.43 6.55 -5.85
C ALA A 106 1.44 7.67 -5.68
N ALA A 107 1.63 8.44 -6.74
CA ALA A 107 2.34 9.70 -6.71
C ALA A 107 1.53 10.76 -7.48
N PHE A 108 1.77 12.04 -7.17
CA PHE A 108 1.11 13.13 -7.87
C PHE A 108 2.02 13.68 -8.98
N ASP A 109 1.64 13.46 -10.23
CA ASP A 109 2.26 14.11 -11.40
C ASP A 109 1.88 15.59 -11.41
N SER A 110 2.73 16.41 -10.81
CA SER A 110 2.50 17.84 -10.66
C SER A 110 2.58 18.60 -11.98
N LEU A 111 3.25 18.06 -12.99
CA LEU A 111 3.35 18.69 -14.31
C LEU A 111 2.01 18.63 -15.07
N ARG A 112 1.28 17.51 -14.93
CA ARG A 112 0.03 17.28 -15.65
C ARG A 112 -1.21 17.39 -14.78
N GLY A 113 -1.05 17.53 -13.45
CA GLY A 113 -2.18 17.59 -12.51
C GLY A 113 -2.95 16.29 -12.48
N ARG A 114 -2.27 15.17 -12.24
CA ARG A 114 -2.91 13.85 -12.18
C ARG A 114 -2.29 12.94 -11.13
N ILE A 115 -3.11 12.04 -10.61
CA ILE A 115 -2.66 10.95 -9.76
C ILE A 115 -2.13 9.84 -10.66
N THR A 116 -0.95 9.33 -10.36
CA THR A 116 -0.37 8.19 -11.05
C THR A 116 -0.32 7.00 -10.10
N LEU A 117 -0.87 5.85 -10.51
CA LEU A 117 -0.86 4.61 -9.72
C LEU A 117 -0.01 3.56 -10.41
N PHE A 118 0.74 2.80 -9.59
CA PHE A 118 1.41 1.59 -10.01
C PHE A 118 1.47 0.58 -8.86
N GLY A 119 1.34 -0.71 -9.19
CA GLY A 119 1.41 -1.81 -8.24
C GLY A 119 0.08 -2.49 -7.99
N SER A 120 0.14 -3.71 -7.46
CA SER A 120 -1.04 -4.56 -7.28
C SER A 120 -0.88 -5.61 -6.19
N ASP A 121 -2.01 -6.22 -5.79
CA ASP A 121 -2.07 -7.33 -4.85
C ASP A 121 -1.75 -8.67 -5.53
N THR A 122 -0.49 -9.02 -5.54
CA THR A 122 -0.01 -10.29 -6.10
C THR A 122 -0.29 -11.51 -5.23
N HIS A 123 -0.92 -11.36 -4.07
CA HIS A 123 -1.28 -12.48 -3.20
C HIS A 123 -2.40 -13.35 -3.76
N ARG A 124 -3.28 -12.75 -4.58
CA ARG A 124 -4.53 -13.38 -5.00
C ARG A 124 -4.66 -13.45 -6.52
N ARG A 125 -5.39 -12.52 -7.10
CA ARG A 125 -5.83 -12.57 -8.50
C ARG A 125 -5.41 -11.36 -9.29
N ASN A 126 -4.93 -10.33 -8.62
CA ASN A 126 -4.65 -9.07 -9.26
C ASN A 126 -3.16 -8.92 -9.55
N TRP A 127 -2.80 -9.08 -10.81
CA TRP A 127 -1.45 -8.99 -11.34
C TRP A 127 -1.30 -7.85 -12.34
N ASP A 128 -2.07 -6.79 -12.15
CA ASP A 128 -1.99 -5.62 -13.01
C ASP A 128 -0.67 -4.86 -12.77
N ASN A 129 0.13 -4.77 -13.80
CA ASN A 129 1.37 -3.98 -13.84
C ASN A 129 1.25 -2.76 -14.75
N SER A 130 0.03 -2.38 -15.13
CA SER A 130 -0.19 -1.15 -15.90
C SER A 130 -0.01 0.09 -15.04
N VAL A 131 0.39 1.18 -15.66
CA VAL A 131 0.38 2.51 -15.04
C VAL A 131 -1.00 3.13 -15.26
N ARG A 132 -1.63 3.56 -14.18
CA ARG A 132 -2.96 4.20 -14.20
C ARG A 132 -2.83 5.68 -13.88
N PHE A 133 -3.65 6.49 -14.53
CA PHE A 133 -3.69 7.93 -14.33
C PHE A 133 -5.10 8.38 -14.00
N PHE A 134 -5.23 9.25 -13.02
CA PHE A 134 -6.45 10.01 -12.80
C PHE A 134 -6.19 11.49 -13.04
N ASP A 135 -6.73 12.03 -14.11
CA ASP A 135 -6.70 13.47 -14.34
C ASP A 135 -7.68 14.13 -13.37
N VAL A 136 -7.14 14.91 -12.43
CA VAL A 136 -7.94 15.48 -11.35
C VAL A 136 -8.90 16.56 -11.85
N SER A 137 -8.56 17.24 -12.93
CA SER A 137 -9.41 18.26 -13.53
C SER A 137 -10.54 17.66 -14.34
N ALA A 138 -10.20 16.71 -15.20
CA ALA A 138 -11.17 16.04 -16.07
C ALA A 138 -11.99 14.95 -15.34
N LEU A 139 -11.66 14.63 -14.09
CA LEU A 139 -12.30 13.58 -13.28
C LEU A 139 -12.33 12.23 -14.01
N ARG A 140 -11.24 11.89 -14.69
CA ARG A 140 -11.20 10.73 -15.59
C ARG A 140 -9.97 9.87 -15.39
N TRP A 141 -10.21 8.55 -15.34
CA TRP A 141 -9.19 7.53 -15.36
C TRP A 141 -8.75 7.18 -16.77
N SER A 142 -7.48 6.88 -16.91
CA SER A 142 -6.87 6.32 -18.12
C SER A 142 -5.75 5.37 -17.71
N GLN A 143 -5.26 4.58 -18.65
CA GLN A 143 -4.10 3.72 -18.46
C GLN A 143 -3.10 3.97 -19.59
N SER A 144 -1.83 3.72 -19.30
CA SER A 144 -0.76 3.84 -20.28
C SER A 144 -0.75 2.67 -21.25
N TYR A 145 -0.73 1.46 -20.71
CA TYR A 145 -0.76 0.20 -21.46
C TYR A 145 -1.62 -0.83 -20.70
N PRO A 146 -2.19 -1.84 -21.41
CA PRO A 146 -2.91 -2.91 -20.73
C PRO A 146 -1.95 -3.74 -19.86
N ALA A 147 -2.48 -4.33 -18.78
CA ALA A 147 -1.69 -5.23 -17.94
C ALA A 147 -1.18 -6.41 -18.75
N ASP A 148 0.08 -6.78 -18.50
CA ASP A 148 0.67 -7.97 -19.13
C ASP A 148 0.12 -9.25 -18.50
N ASP A 149 -0.01 -10.30 -19.33
CA ASP A 149 -0.32 -11.63 -18.82
C ASP A 149 0.87 -12.16 -18.00
N PRO A 150 0.72 -12.47 -16.71
CA PRO A 150 1.81 -12.97 -15.88
C PRO A 150 2.46 -14.26 -16.42
N SER A 151 1.76 -15.04 -17.23
CA SER A 151 2.34 -16.23 -17.88
C SER A 151 3.45 -15.89 -18.88
N THR A 152 3.52 -14.62 -19.31
CA THR A 152 4.55 -14.12 -20.24
C THR A 152 5.79 -13.55 -19.53
N TYR A 153 5.76 -13.46 -18.20
CA TYR A 153 6.90 -12.94 -17.44
C TYR A 153 8.14 -13.84 -17.64
N ARG A 154 9.29 -13.22 -17.84
CA ARG A 154 10.52 -13.92 -18.20
C ARG A 154 11.75 -13.24 -17.61
N VAL A 155 12.88 -13.93 -17.70
CA VAL A 155 14.21 -13.32 -17.53
C VAL A 155 14.72 -12.90 -18.91
N ASN A 156 15.05 -11.61 -19.06
CA ASN A 156 15.59 -11.07 -20.31
C ASN A 156 17.08 -11.39 -20.51
N ALA A 157 17.68 -10.91 -21.59
CA ALA A 157 19.09 -11.15 -21.93
C ALA A 157 20.05 -10.54 -20.88
N ASP A 158 19.65 -9.47 -20.19
CA ASP A 158 20.44 -8.81 -19.14
C ASP A 158 20.28 -9.50 -17.78
N GLY A 159 19.52 -10.59 -17.72
CA GLY A 159 19.26 -11.34 -16.49
C GLY A 159 18.26 -10.69 -15.55
N LEU A 160 17.44 -9.76 -16.04
CA LEU A 160 16.36 -9.13 -15.26
C LEU A 160 15.05 -9.87 -15.46
N ALA A 161 14.27 -9.97 -14.39
CA ALA A 161 12.88 -10.41 -14.49
C ALA A 161 12.04 -9.25 -15.04
N VAL A 162 11.31 -9.52 -16.12
CA VAL A 162 10.52 -8.51 -16.85
C VAL A 162 9.17 -9.07 -17.28
N ALA A 163 8.22 -8.17 -17.47
CA ALA A 163 6.97 -8.38 -18.19
C ALA A 163 7.06 -7.71 -19.59
N GLY A 164 6.00 -7.79 -20.38
CA GLY A 164 5.95 -7.22 -21.73
C GLY A 164 6.68 -8.06 -22.76
N ASP A 165 6.63 -7.65 -23.99
CA ASP A 165 7.31 -8.30 -25.11
C ASP A 165 8.63 -7.59 -25.46
N GLY A 166 9.49 -8.24 -26.24
CA GLY A 166 10.91 -7.92 -26.42
C GLY A 166 11.29 -6.52 -26.92
N GLY A 167 10.35 -5.60 -27.08
CA GLY A 167 10.60 -4.21 -27.49
C GLY A 167 10.15 -3.18 -26.45
N ASN A 168 9.31 -3.59 -25.50
CA ASN A 168 8.78 -2.73 -24.46
C ASN A 168 8.68 -3.51 -23.14
N GLU A 169 9.80 -3.62 -22.44
CA GLU A 169 9.88 -4.37 -21.20
C GLU A 169 9.36 -3.53 -20.03
N HIS A 170 8.51 -4.14 -19.21
CA HIS A 170 7.91 -3.53 -18.03
C HIS A 170 8.36 -4.24 -16.77
N PRO A 171 8.32 -3.59 -15.59
CA PRO A 171 8.37 -4.32 -14.33
C PRO A 171 7.13 -5.21 -14.19
N TRP A 172 7.28 -6.37 -13.51
CA TRP A 172 6.13 -7.22 -13.19
C TRP A 172 5.22 -6.56 -12.16
N ALA A 173 4.00 -7.09 -12.00
CA ALA A 173 3.09 -6.67 -10.94
C ALA A 173 3.72 -6.92 -9.56
N MET A 174 3.65 -5.92 -8.67
CA MET A 174 4.27 -5.97 -7.34
C MET A 174 3.55 -5.09 -6.34
N HIS A 175 3.73 -5.37 -5.05
CA HIS A 175 3.34 -4.44 -4.00
C HIS A 175 4.27 -3.23 -4.02
N THR A 176 3.74 -2.05 -3.93
CA THR A 176 4.53 -0.83 -3.96
C THR A 176 4.30 0.09 -2.77
N PHE A 177 3.07 0.24 -2.30
CA PHE A 177 2.75 1.18 -1.21
C PHE A 177 3.48 2.53 -1.41
N ASP A 178 4.15 3.07 -0.41
CA ASP A 178 4.92 4.32 -0.50
C ASP A 178 6.16 4.24 -1.42
N ALA A 179 6.55 3.05 -1.89
CA ALA A 179 7.73 2.90 -2.75
C ALA A 179 7.51 3.33 -4.21
N VAL A 180 6.60 4.28 -4.43
CA VAL A 180 6.30 4.94 -5.71
C VAL A 180 6.34 6.43 -5.49
N GLU A 181 7.21 7.14 -6.21
CA GLU A 181 7.35 8.58 -6.11
C GLU A 181 7.45 9.23 -7.50
N TYR A 182 7.05 10.49 -7.62
CA TYR A 182 7.18 11.25 -8.85
C TYR A 182 8.36 12.22 -8.78
N ASP A 183 9.26 12.14 -9.76
CA ASP A 183 10.39 13.03 -9.97
C ASP A 183 10.02 14.09 -11.04
N PRO A 184 9.66 15.32 -10.63
CA PRO A 184 9.20 16.33 -11.59
C PRO A 184 10.33 16.90 -12.45
N LEU A 185 11.59 16.79 -12.02
CA LEU A 185 12.74 17.28 -12.79
C LEU A 185 13.02 16.40 -14.00
N MET A 186 12.89 15.08 -13.80
CA MET A 186 13.14 14.08 -14.86
C MET A 186 11.84 13.62 -15.54
N ASP A 187 10.69 14.12 -15.13
CA ASP A 187 9.35 13.74 -15.62
C ASP A 187 9.12 12.24 -15.58
N ARG A 188 9.36 11.63 -14.44
CA ARG A 188 9.30 10.17 -14.30
C ARG A 188 8.73 9.71 -12.97
N LEU A 189 8.11 8.54 -12.99
CA LEU A 189 7.78 7.79 -11.80
C LEU A 189 9.00 6.97 -11.37
N ILE A 190 9.28 6.90 -10.08
CA ILE A 190 10.32 6.06 -9.48
C ILE A 190 9.61 4.95 -8.71
N VAL A 191 9.94 3.69 -9.02
CA VAL A 191 9.42 2.52 -8.31
C VAL A 191 10.57 1.74 -7.71
N ALA A 192 10.61 1.63 -6.39
CA ALA A 192 11.70 0.98 -5.65
C ALA A 192 11.20 -0.06 -4.65
N SER A 193 10.28 -0.90 -5.07
CA SER A 193 9.61 -1.87 -4.21
C SER A 193 10.40 -3.17 -4.00
N TYR A 194 10.00 -3.93 -2.99
CA TYR A 194 10.51 -5.26 -2.69
C TYR A 194 9.43 -6.34 -2.87
N PRO A 195 9.64 -7.33 -3.72
CA PRO A 195 8.61 -8.33 -4.06
C PRO A 195 8.54 -9.49 -3.04
N ALA A 196 8.55 -9.21 -1.75
CA ALA A 196 8.70 -10.23 -0.69
C ALA A 196 7.60 -11.29 -0.67
N HIS A 197 6.42 -10.96 -1.18
CA HIS A 197 5.22 -11.78 -1.03
C HIS A 197 4.94 -12.70 -2.22
N MET A 198 5.65 -12.58 -3.31
CA MET A 198 5.51 -13.48 -4.45
C MET A 198 6.06 -14.87 -4.14
N LYS A 199 5.31 -15.90 -4.46
CA LYS A 199 5.76 -17.29 -4.40
C LYS A 199 6.01 -17.79 -5.82
N PRO A 200 7.16 -18.42 -6.10
CA PRO A 200 7.59 -18.75 -7.45
C PRO A 200 6.69 -19.77 -8.16
N ASP A 201 6.01 -20.59 -7.41
CA ASP A 201 5.27 -21.75 -7.89
C ASP A 201 3.75 -21.55 -7.97
N LYS A 202 3.24 -20.34 -7.70
CA LYS A 202 1.78 -20.09 -7.68
C LYS A 202 1.45 -18.64 -8.01
N PRO A 203 0.43 -18.40 -8.83
CA PRO A 203 -0.34 -19.35 -9.65
C PRO A 203 0.29 -19.64 -11.02
N TRP A 204 1.40 -18.98 -11.38
CA TRP A 204 1.91 -18.88 -12.76
C TRP A 204 3.08 -19.81 -13.06
N GLY A 205 3.49 -20.63 -12.08
CA GLY A 205 4.55 -21.62 -12.30
C GLY A 205 5.95 -21.04 -12.54
N PHE A 206 6.23 -19.85 -12.03
CA PHE A 206 7.55 -19.23 -12.17
C PHE A 206 8.64 -20.16 -11.64
N ASP A 207 9.66 -20.38 -12.45
CA ASP A 207 10.78 -21.21 -12.07
C ASP A 207 11.70 -20.56 -11.01
N LYS A 208 12.64 -21.33 -10.47
CA LYS A 208 13.58 -20.82 -9.46
C LYS A 208 14.55 -19.77 -10.03
N ALA A 209 14.81 -19.77 -11.33
CA ALA A 209 15.69 -18.80 -11.97
C ALA A 209 15.01 -17.45 -12.03
N PHE A 210 13.77 -17.40 -12.51
CA PHE A 210 12.93 -16.19 -12.52
C PHE A 210 12.76 -15.61 -11.11
N TRP A 211 12.44 -16.45 -10.11
CA TRP A 211 12.29 -16.02 -8.73
C TRP A 211 13.55 -15.40 -8.13
N ARG A 212 14.73 -15.94 -8.47
CA ARG A 212 16.00 -15.33 -8.03
C ARG A 212 16.22 -13.94 -8.64
N GLN A 213 15.79 -13.72 -9.87
CA GLN A 213 15.90 -12.41 -10.52
C GLN A 213 14.89 -11.41 -9.96
N ILE A 214 13.67 -11.84 -9.68
CA ILE A 214 12.68 -11.01 -8.97
C ILE A 214 13.26 -10.47 -7.65
N LYS A 215 13.97 -11.30 -6.88
CA LYS A 215 14.63 -10.88 -5.63
C LYS A 215 15.78 -9.89 -5.82
N ARG A 216 16.26 -9.71 -7.01
CA ARG A 216 17.31 -8.75 -7.38
C ARG A 216 16.76 -7.57 -8.18
N HIS A 217 15.49 -7.36 -8.09
CA HIS A 217 14.76 -6.33 -8.79
C HIS A 217 15.48 -4.96 -8.70
N PRO A 218 15.69 -4.28 -9.82
CA PRO A 218 16.22 -2.93 -9.83
C PRO A 218 15.18 -1.93 -9.34
N THR A 219 15.62 -0.69 -9.10
CA THR A 219 14.72 0.46 -9.12
C THR A 219 14.31 0.71 -10.57
N TRP A 220 13.02 0.94 -10.81
CA TRP A 220 12.48 1.21 -12.12
C TRP A 220 12.10 2.68 -12.26
N PHE A 221 12.32 3.22 -13.45
CA PHE A 221 11.87 4.55 -13.86
C PHE A 221 10.85 4.40 -14.97
N TYR A 222 9.71 5.07 -14.82
CA TYR A 222 8.74 5.21 -15.89
C TYR A 222 8.71 6.64 -16.37
N TYR A 223 9.23 6.88 -17.57
CA TYR A 223 9.24 8.19 -18.23
C TYR A 223 7.86 8.44 -18.81
N ILE A 224 7.11 9.31 -18.15
CA ILE A 224 5.68 9.49 -18.40
C ILE A 224 5.42 10.06 -19.82
N GLY A 225 6.24 11.02 -20.26
CA GLY A 225 6.11 11.63 -21.58
C GLY A 225 6.48 10.70 -22.73
N GLU A 226 7.24 9.63 -22.44
CA GLU A 226 7.74 8.68 -23.44
C GLU A 226 6.99 7.33 -23.41
N ASP A 227 6.14 7.13 -22.43
CA ASP A 227 5.47 5.84 -22.15
C ASP A 227 6.46 4.67 -22.09
N ARG A 228 7.57 4.85 -21.37
CA ARG A 228 8.69 3.94 -21.38
C ARG A 228 9.23 3.63 -19.98
N TRP A 229 9.44 2.36 -19.69
CA TRP A 229 10.14 1.90 -18.52
C TRP A 229 11.65 1.74 -18.77
N GLU A 230 12.43 2.02 -17.73
CA GLU A 230 13.88 1.81 -17.73
C GLU A 230 14.33 1.28 -16.35
N PRO A 231 15.04 0.17 -16.28
CA PRO A 231 15.64 -0.29 -15.04
C PRO A 231 16.83 0.61 -14.68
N MET A 232 16.95 0.97 -13.42
CA MET A 232 18.11 1.72 -12.94
C MET A 232 19.40 0.90 -13.11
N ALA A 233 20.42 1.50 -13.70
CA ALA A 233 21.74 0.90 -13.75
C ALA A 233 22.40 0.86 -12.37
N GLY A 234 23.10 -0.23 -12.05
CA GLY A 234 23.87 -0.38 -10.84
C GLY A 234 23.10 -1.06 -9.70
N LYS A 235 23.54 -0.83 -8.46
CA LYS A 235 22.99 -1.52 -7.28
C LYS A 235 21.63 -0.96 -6.88
N ALA A 236 20.60 -1.79 -6.94
CA ALA A 236 19.28 -1.46 -6.41
C ALA A 236 19.27 -1.49 -4.88
N VAL A 237 18.44 -0.64 -4.29
CA VAL A 237 18.00 -0.73 -2.90
C VAL A 237 16.54 -1.13 -2.95
N LEU A 238 16.21 -2.25 -2.31
CA LEU A 238 14.85 -2.77 -2.25
C LEU A 238 14.21 -2.23 -0.99
N LEU A 239 13.26 -1.31 -1.14
CA LEU A 239 12.58 -0.70 -0.01
C LEU A 239 11.57 -1.67 0.57
N PHE A 240 11.91 -2.25 1.69
CA PHE A 240 11.03 -3.04 2.52
C PHE A 240 11.24 -2.61 3.95
N PRO A 241 10.31 -2.03 4.52
CA PRO A 241 8.84 -2.19 4.50
C PRO A 241 8.03 -1.17 3.67
N TYR A 242 8.55 -0.69 2.58
CA TYR A 242 7.87 0.20 1.63
C TYR A 242 7.82 1.69 2.02
N ALA A 243 8.41 2.11 3.12
CA ALA A 243 8.40 3.51 3.51
C ALA A 243 9.33 4.34 2.62
N ALA A 244 8.76 5.27 1.90
CA ALA A 244 9.49 6.22 1.07
C ALA A 244 8.81 7.59 1.06
N ALA A 245 9.55 8.61 0.64
CA ALA A 245 9.06 9.96 0.48
C ALA A 245 9.93 10.70 -0.54
N PHE A 246 9.35 11.64 -1.29
CA PHE A 246 10.09 12.49 -2.20
C PHE A 246 10.54 13.78 -1.49
N ASP A 247 11.83 14.08 -1.56
CA ASP A 247 12.40 15.36 -1.14
C ASP A 247 12.45 16.35 -2.33
N PRO A 248 11.52 17.29 -2.42
CA PRO A 248 11.47 18.24 -3.53
C PRO A 248 12.59 19.29 -3.48
N ARG A 249 13.25 19.46 -2.33
CA ARG A 249 14.33 20.43 -2.16
C ARG A 249 15.62 19.96 -2.82
N ARG A 250 15.83 18.62 -2.85
CA ARG A 250 17.02 18.00 -3.44
C ARG A 250 16.70 17.18 -4.69
N ASN A 251 15.42 17.07 -5.02
CA ASN A 251 14.91 16.21 -6.09
C ASN A 251 15.42 14.78 -5.95
N GLU A 252 15.17 14.18 -4.81
CA GLU A 252 15.59 12.82 -4.48
C GLU A 252 14.47 12.01 -3.82
N MET A 253 14.38 10.73 -4.14
CA MET A 253 13.55 9.79 -3.39
C MET A 253 14.32 9.32 -2.17
N ILE A 254 13.72 9.44 -0.98
CA ILE A 254 14.26 8.90 0.27
C ILE A 254 13.45 7.68 0.63
N GLY A 255 14.12 6.56 0.93
CA GLY A 255 13.46 5.34 1.40
C GLY A 255 14.21 4.71 2.57
N VAL A 256 13.52 3.83 3.30
CA VAL A 256 14.13 3.12 4.43
C VAL A 256 14.06 1.62 4.25
N THR A 257 15.17 0.94 4.47
CA THR A 257 15.25 -0.53 4.55
C THR A 257 16.36 -0.94 5.52
N GLU A 258 16.20 -2.07 6.19
CA GLU A 258 17.21 -2.62 7.12
C GLU A 258 17.75 -1.60 8.13
N ASN A 259 16.89 -0.73 8.65
CA ASN A 259 17.23 0.35 9.58
C ASN A 259 18.20 1.40 9.00
N THR A 260 18.23 1.58 7.68
CA THR A 260 19.05 2.57 6.98
C THR A 260 18.18 3.39 6.06
N PHE A 261 18.32 4.71 6.13
CA PHE A 261 17.80 5.60 5.10
C PHE A 261 18.75 5.64 3.92
N TYR A 262 18.15 5.59 2.75
CA TYR A 262 18.83 5.77 1.47
C TYR A 262 18.19 6.93 0.71
N ALA A 263 19.01 7.69 -0.01
CA ALA A 263 18.54 8.66 -0.98
C ALA A 263 18.95 8.21 -2.38
N LEU A 264 18.02 8.34 -3.33
CA LEU A 264 18.26 8.14 -4.75
C LEU A 264 18.41 9.51 -5.42
N SER A 265 19.61 9.81 -5.88
CA SER A 265 19.93 11.09 -6.49
C SER A 265 21.10 11.00 -7.48
N GLY A 266 21.38 12.11 -8.16
CA GLY A 266 22.51 12.26 -9.08
C GLY A 266 22.23 11.82 -10.52
N LEU A 267 23.21 12.08 -11.39
CA LEU A 267 23.21 11.71 -12.81
C LEU A 267 24.54 11.02 -13.14
N PRO A 268 24.58 9.70 -13.38
CA PRO A 268 23.46 8.76 -13.31
C PRO A 268 22.94 8.57 -11.88
N PRO A 269 21.63 8.21 -11.70
CA PRO A 269 21.03 8.06 -10.39
C PRO A 269 21.64 6.89 -9.60
N ARG A 270 21.86 7.11 -8.30
CA ARG A 270 22.44 6.09 -7.40
C ARG A 270 21.82 6.19 -6.01
N TRP A 271 21.63 5.04 -5.41
CA TRP A 271 21.25 4.95 -4.00
C TRP A 271 22.47 5.18 -3.09
N GLN A 272 22.33 6.07 -2.13
CA GLN A 272 23.35 6.36 -1.13
C GLN A 272 22.74 6.27 0.27
N ALA A 273 23.45 5.61 1.18
CA ALA A 273 23.04 5.59 2.59
C ALA A 273 23.26 6.99 3.20
N ILE A 274 22.23 7.50 3.88
CA ILE A 274 22.23 8.88 4.40
C ILE A 274 22.02 8.96 5.91
N GLY A 275 21.63 7.88 6.57
CA GLY A 275 21.45 7.83 8.01
C GLY A 275 20.81 6.54 8.47
N LYS A 276 20.67 6.38 9.80
CA LYS A 276 20.04 5.21 10.41
C LYS A 276 18.55 5.45 10.60
N GLY A 277 17.74 4.51 10.10
CA GLY A 277 16.30 4.48 10.26
C GLY A 277 15.83 3.86 11.58
N PRO A 278 14.51 3.85 11.80
CA PRO A 278 13.92 3.19 12.96
C PRO A 278 14.08 1.67 12.89
N PRO A 279 14.19 0.98 14.03
CA PRO A 279 14.28 -0.47 14.03
C PRO A 279 12.93 -1.11 13.66
N ASN A 280 12.96 -2.14 12.80
CA ASN A 280 11.79 -2.98 12.46
C ASN A 280 10.57 -2.21 11.99
N ALA A 281 10.74 -1.27 11.08
CA ALA A 281 9.68 -0.39 10.57
C ALA A 281 8.84 -1.06 9.46
N TRP A 282 8.34 -2.27 9.65
CA TRP A 282 7.50 -2.98 8.69
C TRP A 282 6.13 -2.33 8.57
N HIS A 283 5.64 -2.11 7.32
CA HIS A 283 4.40 -1.42 7.04
C HIS A 283 4.30 -0.03 7.70
N THR A 284 5.44 0.61 7.83
CA THR A 284 5.54 2.02 8.19
C THR A 284 5.40 2.84 6.94
N SER A 285 4.66 3.94 7.02
CA SER A 285 4.58 4.93 5.95
C SER A 285 5.46 6.13 6.25
N ALA A 286 5.85 6.85 5.21
CA ALA A 286 6.69 8.03 5.32
C ALA A 286 6.15 9.17 4.47
N THR A 287 6.50 10.39 4.86
CA THR A 287 6.33 11.61 4.05
C THR A 287 7.46 12.59 4.35
N PHE A 288 7.68 13.55 3.46
CA PHE A 288 8.72 14.55 3.63
C PHE A 288 8.13 15.90 4.00
N ASP A 289 8.48 16.38 5.20
CA ASP A 289 8.20 17.74 5.65
C ASP A 289 9.25 18.69 5.05
N SER A 290 8.86 19.40 4.01
CA SER A 290 9.77 20.31 3.29
C SER A 290 10.18 21.53 4.11
N ASP A 291 9.40 21.95 5.10
CA ASP A 291 9.73 23.14 5.89
C ASP A 291 10.79 22.83 6.95
N LEU A 292 10.74 21.63 7.54
CA LEU A 292 11.69 21.19 8.56
C LEU A 292 12.84 20.33 8.02
N ASP A 293 12.87 20.06 6.72
CA ASP A 293 13.85 19.17 6.08
C ASP A 293 13.90 17.79 6.75
N ALA A 294 12.72 17.20 6.92
CA ALA A 294 12.57 15.99 7.72
C ALA A 294 11.68 14.92 7.07
N VAL A 295 12.12 13.68 7.10
CA VAL A 295 11.24 12.54 6.86
C VAL A 295 10.46 12.25 8.15
N VAL A 296 9.14 12.23 8.05
CA VAL A 296 8.23 11.86 9.14
C VAL A 296 7.67 10.48 8.83
N MET A 297 7.77 9.57 9.79
CA MET A 297 7.28 8.19 9.65
C MET A 297 6.29 7.84 10.74
N TYR A 298 5.25 7.09 10.38
CA TYR A 298 4.22 6.64 11.30
C TYR A 298 3.66 5.26 10.93
N GLY A 299 3.19 4.52 11.93
CA GLY A 299 2.58 3.21 11.76
C GLY A 299 3.60 2.07 11.62
N THR A 300 3.17 0.87 11.93
CA THR A 300 3.91 -0.39 11.71
C THR A 300 2.94 -1.55 11.67
N ASN A 301 3.36 -2.73 11.17
CA ASN A 301 2.57 -3.96 11.25
C ASN A 301 2.26 -4.41 12.69
N ARG A 302 2.94 -3.87 13.67
CA ARG A 302 2.65 -4.04 15.11
C ARG A 302 1.68 -2.97 15.61
N ARG A 303 1.18 -2.11 14.72
CA ARG A 303 0.23 -1.04 15.02
C ARG A 303 0.68 -0.10 16.12
N ALA A 304 1.97 0.16 16.16
CA ALA A 304 2.49 1.16 17.05
C ALA A 304 1.99 2.56 16.64
N ASN A 305 1.70 3.40 17.63
CA ASN A 305 1.36 4.80 17.44
C ASN A 305 2.58 5.71 17.61
N THR A 306 3.72 5.26 17.13
CA THR A 306 5.00 5.95 17.28
C THR A 306 5.31 6.78 16.05
N VAL A 307 5.66 8.05 16.27
CA VAL A 307 6.25 8.90 15.25
C VAL A 307 7.77 8.80 15.31
N TRP A 308 8.38 8.72 14.14
CA TRP A 308 9.81 8.86 13.96
C TRP A 308 10.08 10.05 13.03
N GLN A 309 11.11 10.83 13.35
CA GLN A 309 11.59 11.91 12.50
C GLN A 309 13.06 11.69 12.17
N TYR A 310 13.41 11.90 10.90
CA TYR A 310 14.78 11.92 10.42
C TYR A 310 15.04 13.23 9.71
N ARG A 311 15.87 14.08 10.28
CA ARG A 311 16.31 15.30 9.61
C ARG A 311 17.55 15.02 8.77
N ARG A 312 17.56 15.60 7.60
CA ARG A 312 18.67 15.43 6.66
C ARG A 312 19.99 15.89 7.30
N GLY A 313 21.02 15.03 7.28
CA GLY A 313 22.30 15.30 7.90
C GLY A 313 22.44 14.81 9.35
N GLU A 314 21.37 14.36 10.00
CA GLU A 314 21.45 13.67 11.29
C GLU A 314 21.99 12.24 11.11
N GLU A 315 22.66 11.67 12.14
CA GLU A 315 23.16 10.29 12.10
C GLU A 315 22.01 9.27 12.04
N ARG A 316 20.90 9.57 12.74
CA ARG A 316 19.77 8.63 12.90
C ARG A 316 18.43 9.30 13.13
N ALA A 317 17.38 8.57 12.80
CA ALA A 317 16.01 8.95 13.17
C ALA A 317 15.82 9.01 14.68
N ARG A 318 14.99 9.95 15.10
CA ARG A 318 14.59 10.14 16.50
C ARG A 318 13.15 9.66 16.69
N LYS A 319 12.94 8.88 17.76
CA LYS A 319 11.59 8.57 18.25
C LYS A 319 11.03 9.79 18.95
N MET A 320 9.85 10.24 18.51
CA MET A 320 9.20 11.42 19.08
C MET A 320 8.35 11.06 20.29
N PRO A 321 8.35 11.90 21.33
CA PRO A 321 7.51 11.70 22.52
C PRO A 321 6.02 11.76 22.23
N THR A 322 5.58 12.62 21.32
CA THR A 322 4.18 12.87 20.92
C THR A 322 3.25 13.00 22.13
N PRO A 323 3.39 14.06 22.97
CA PRO A 323 2.54 14.25 24.14
C PRO A 323 1.09 14.57 23.74
N GLY A 324 0.16 14.29 24.65
CA GLY A 324 -1.27 14.55 24.43
C GLY A 324 -1.99 13.49 23.62
N ASP A 325 -3.06 13.89 22.96
CA ASP A 325 -3.87 13.02 22.12
C ASP A 325 -3.06 12.56 20.92
N ARG A 326 -3.30 11.32 20.50
CA ARG A 326 -2.63 10.72 19.36
C ARG A 326 -3.54 9.72 18.65
N PRO A 327 -3.33 9.49 17.34
CA PRO A 327 -4.12 8.51 16.61
C PRO A 327 -3.90 7.10 17.16
N PRO A 328 -4.88 6.19 16.94
CA PRO A 328 -4.65 4.78 17.19
C PRO A 328 -3.49 4.26 16.33
N GLY A 329 -2.80 3.23 16.79
CA GLY A 329 -1.73 2.61 16.00
C GLY A 329 -2.27 2.00 14.70
N GLY A 330 -1.53 2.16 13.62
CA GLY A 330 -1.88 1.68 12.29
C GLY A 330 -0.74 0.96 11.58
N GLU A 331 -1.06 0.34 10.47
CA GLU A 331 -0.13 -0.24 9.51
C GLU A 331 -0.42 0.32 8.13
N SER A 332 0.60 0.59 7.32
CA SER A 332 0.47 1.21 6.00
C SER A 332 -0.47 2.44 6.05
N VAL A 333 -0.20 3.35 6.99
CA VAL A 333 -1.03 4.54 7.23
C VAL A 333 -0.74 5.58 6.16
N PRO A 334 -1.72 6.07 5.39
CA PRO A 334 -1.50 7.15 4.45
C PRO A 334 -0.94 8.38 5.14
N LEU A 335 0.21 8.86 4.68
CA LEU A 335 0.84 10.08 5.18
C LEU A 335 1.14 11.01 4.03
N VAL A 336 0.71 12.27 4.17
CA VAL A 336 1.03 13.32 3.18
C VAL A 336 1.36 14.61 3.91
N TYR A 337 2.45 15.27 3.54
CA TYR A 337 2.76 16.60 4.02
C TYR A 337 1.93 17.65 3.29
N HIS A 338 1.27 18.52 4.04
CA HIS A 338 0.48 19.63 3.53
C HIS A 338 1.21 20.96 3.80
N PRO A 339 1.90 21.54 2.79
CA PRO A 339 2.76 22.68 3.01
C PRO A 339 2.01 23.94 3.45
N GLY A 340 0.79 24.16 2.96
CA GLY A 340 -0.04 25.31 3.37
C GLY A 340 -0.45 25.31 4.85
N LEU A 341 -0.49 24.12 5.48
CA LEU A 341 -0.74 23.96 6.92
C LEU A 341 0.52 23.71 7.73
N GLN A 342 1.63 23.39 7.08
CA GLN A 342 2.88 22.94 7.71
C GLN A 342 2.66 21.74 8.64
N LYS A 343 1.86 20.78 8.18
CA LYS A 343 1.48 19.59 8.94
C LYS A 343 1.47 18.34 8.08
N VAL A 344 1.75 17.22 8.71
CA VAL A 344 1.53 15.91 8.10
C VAL A 344 0.08 15.51 8.33
N VAL A 345 -0.61 15.10 7.28
CA VAL A 345 -1.95 14.51 7.32
C VAL A 345 -1.82 13.00 7.36
N ALA A 346 -2.53 12.36 8.29
CA ALA A 346 -2.58 10.91 8.43
C ALA A 346 -4.03 10.41 8.43
N LEU A 347 -4.28 9.31 7.72
CA LEU A 347 -5.57 8.61 7.75
C LEU A 347 -5.42 7.31 8.53
N VAL A 348 -5.96 7.27 9.75
CA VAL A 348 -5.75 6.16 10.67
C VAL A 348 -7.06 5.43 10.98
N VAL A 349 -7.08 4.13 10.74
CA VAL A 349 -8.26 3.31 10.99
C VAL A 349 -8.50 3.14 12.49
N ASN A 350 -9.65 3.57 12.96
CA ASN A 350 -10.14 3.25 14.29
C ASN A 350 -10.91 1.92 14.25
N ARG A 351 -10.28 0.86 14.66
CA ARG A 351 -10.84 -0.50 14.58
C ARG A 351 -12.08 -0.73 15.44
N ARG A 352 -12.26 0.07 16.47
CA ARG A 352 -13.45 0.00 17.32
C ARG A 352 -14.68 0.55 16.61
N THR A 353 -14.53 1.66 15.90
CA THR A 353 -15.63 2.34 15.20
C THR A 353 -15.74 1.92 13.72
N LYS A 354 -14.75 1.20 13.19
CA LYS A 354 -14.64 0.86 11.75
C LYS A 354 -14.65 2.07 10.83
N ARG A 355 -14.19 3.20 11.34
CA ARG A 355 -14.06 4.46 10.61
C ARG A 355 -12.58 4.80 10.45
N THR A 356 -12.27 5.54 9.41
CA THR A 356 -10.92 6.09 9.23
C THR A 356 -10.90 7.53 9.72
N GLU A 357 -10.07 7.79 10.71
CA GLU A 357 -9.90 9.09 11.33
C GLU A 357 -8.86 9.91 10.59
N THR A 358 -9.13 11.21 10.42
CA THR A 358 -8.18 12.17 9.86
C THR A 358 -7.45 12.90 10.98
N TRP A 359 -6.13 12.82 10.99
CA TRP A 359 -5.25 13.42 11.98
C TRP A 359 -4.21 14.33 11.33
N LEU A 360 -3.85 15.41 12.01
CA LEU A 360 -2.81 16.35 11.64
C LEU A 360 -1.66 16.28 12.64
N TYR A 361 -0.46 16.05 12.15
CA TYR A 361 0.74 16.08 12.97
C TYR A 361 1.55 17.35 12.70
N ALA A 362 1.71 18.18 13.72
CA ALA A 362 2.57 19.36 13.69
C ALA A 362 4.01 18.92 13.99
N THR A 363 4.84 18.75 12.98
CA THR A 363 6.19 18.20 13.10
C THR A 363 7.09 19.01 14.05
N ALA A 364 7.01 20.34 14.00
CA ALA A 364 7.78 21.22 14.87
C ALA A 364 7.35 21.15 16.35
N ALA A 365 6.05 21.02 16.58
CA ALA A 365 5.47 20.97 17.93
C ALA A 365 5.41 19.56 18.51
N ASP A 366 5.67 18.53 17.72
CA ASP A 366 5.53 17.12 18.08
C ASP A 366 4.15 16.77 18.63
N ALA A 367 3.09 17.27 18.02
CA ALA A 367 1.72 17.15 18.53
C ALA A 367 0.73 16.76 17.44
N TRP A 368 -0.24 15.91 17.80
CA TRP A 368 -1.35 15.51 16.96
C TRP A 368 -2.62 16.31 17.25
N THR A 369 -3.41 16.55 16.22
CA THR A 369 -4.76 17.12 16.31
C THR A 369 -5.69 16.32 15.41
N ARG A 370 -6.83 15.87 15.92
CA ARG A 370 -7.85 15.18 15.14
C ARG A 370 -8.74 16.17 14.41
N VAL A 371 -9.07 15.86 13.15
CA VAL A 371 -10.06 16.59 12.35
C VAL A 371 -11.33 15.74 12.26
N GLY A 372 -12.12 15.75 13.33
CA GLY A 372 -13.24 14.79 13.46
C GLY A 372 -14.34 14.94 12.40
N ALA A 373 -14.53 16.12 11.80
CA ALA A 373 -15.45 16.32 10.70
C ALA A 373 -14.99 15.65 9.38
N ALA A 374 -13.69 15.38 9.26
CA ALA A 374 -13.08 14.73 8.11
C ALA A 374 -12.86 13.22 8.30
N ASP A 375 -13.61 12.57 9.19
CA ASP A 375 -13.55 11.11 9.30
C ASP A 375 -14.28 10.44 8.14
N LEU A 376 -13.63 9.45 7.52
CA LEU A 376 -14.28 8.60 6.52
C LEU A 376 -15.20 7.58 7.21
N PRO A 377 -16.36 7.26 6.63
CA PRO A 377 -17.34 6.35 7.26
C PRO A 377 -16.94 4.87 7.18
N PHE A 378 -15.81 4.52 6.61
CA PHE A 378 -15.36 3.15 6.38
C PHE A 378 -13.90 2.94 6.78
N ASP A 379 -13.50 1.68 6.87
CA ASP A 379 -12.11 1.24 7.05
C ASP A 379 -11.43 1.17 5.68
N ILE A 380 -10.43 2.02 5.44
CA ILE A 380 -9.69 2.03 4.18
C ILE A 380 -8.80 0.79 4.01
N GLY A 381 -8.50 0.07 5.08
CA GLY A 381 -7.62 -1.11 5.03
C GLY A 381 -6.26 -0.81 4.40
N MET A 382 -5.83 -1.68 3.49
CA MET A 382 -4.63 -1.50 2.65
C MET A 382 -4.96 -1.12 1.19
N ASN A 383 -6.22 -0.71 0.92
CA ASN A 383 -6.72 -0.38 -0.42
C ASN A 383 -6.88 1.13 -0.57
N TYR A 384 -5.79 1.86 -0.41
CA TYR A 384 -5.81 3.30 -0.51
C TYR A 384 -4.52 3.85 -1.10
N ASP A 385 -4.62 5.05 -1.63
CA ASP A 385 -3.48 5.92 -1.93
C ASP A 385 -3.90 7.35 -1.66
N MET A 386 -3.07 8.12 -0.97
CA MET A 386 -3.33 9.51 -0.68
C MET A 386 -2.19 10.39 -1.20
N VAL A 387 -2.55 11.44 -1.93
CA VAL A 387 -1.60 12.41 -2.48
C VAL A 387 -2.10 13.83 -2.26
N TYR A 388 -1.21 14.82 -2.35
CA TYR A 388 -1.55 16.24 -2.26
C TYR A 388 -1.43 16.93 -3.61
N ASP A 389 -2.48 17.62 -3.99
CA ASP A 389 -2.56 18.46 -5.17
C ASP A 389 -2.41 19.92 -4.78
N GLN A 390 -1.24 20.46 -5.04
CA GLN A 390 -0.92 21.85 -4.74
C GLN A 390 -1.73 22.86 -5.57
N ARG A 391 -2.19 22.49 -6.78
CA ARG A 391 -2.90 23.40 -7.68
C ARG A 391 -4.31 23.74 -7.16
N HIS A 392 -4.99 22.74 -6.59
CA HIS A 392 -6.33 22.90 -6.05
C HIS A 392 -6.35 23.00 -4.52
N ASP A 393 -5.20 22.86 -3.84
CA ASP A 393 -5.08 22.78 -2.38
C ASP A 393 -5.97 21.67 -1.81
N LEU A 394 -5.86 20.48 -2.39
CA LEU A 394 -6.66 19.29 -2.07
C LEU A 394 -5.81 18.08 -1.72
N LEU A 395 -6.25 17.34 -0.73
CA LEU A 395 -5.84 15.95 -0.55
C LEU A 395 -6.75 15.06 -1.39
N TRP A 396 -6.15 14.16 -2.13
CA TRP A 396 -6.85 13.13 -2.89
C TRP A 396 -6.65 11.79 -2.24
N LEU A 397 -7.74 11.04 -2.07
CA LEU A 397 -7.70 9.66 -1.62
C LEU A 397 -8.30 8.79 -2.73
N VAL A 398 -7.53 7.81 -3.17
CA VAL A 398 -7.99 6.75 -4.06
C VAL A 398 -8.24 5.53 -3.21
N ALA A 399 -9.48 5.21 -2.97
CA ALA A 399 -9.87 4.08 -2.12
C ALA A 399 -11.22 3.53 -2.53
N ASN A 400 -11.41 2.25 -2.29
CA ASN A 400 -12.72 1.62 -2.31
C ASN A 400 -12.69 0.31 -1.53
N LEU A 401 -13.86 -0.28 -1.32
CA LEU A 401 -13.95 -1.62 -0.76
C LEU A 401 -13.45 -2.65 -1.79
N PRO A 402 -12.88 -3.79 -1.34
CA PRO A 402 -12.44 -4.84 -2.25
C PRO A 402 -13.54 -5.32 -3.19
N GLY A 403 -13.20 -5.48 -4.47
CA GLY A 403 -14.12 -5.93 -5.52
C GLY A 403 -15.03 -4.83 -6.10
N ASP A 404 -14.97 -3.60 -5.58
CA ASP A 404 -15.71 -2.48 -6.16
C ASP A 404 -14.81 -1.68 -7.13
N PRO A 405 -15.39 -0.93 -8.07
CA PRO A 405 -14.64 0.02 -8.87
C PRO A 405 -13.93 1.06 -8.02
N VAL A 406 -12.77 1.51 -8.46
CA VAL A 406 -12.00 2.54 -7.77
C VAL A 406 -12.84 3.80 -7.54
N ALA A 407 -12.78 4.34 -6.33
CA ALA A 407 -13.43 5.61 -5.96
C ALA A 407 -12.39 6.67 -5.64
N VAL A 408 -12.71 7.92 -5.95
CA VAL A 408 -11.86 9.08 -5.70
C VAL A 408 -12.55 9.99 -4.70
N TRP A 409 -11.78 10.44 -3.71
CA TRP A 409 -12.23 11.32 -2.67
C TRP A 409 -11.32 12.54 -2.61
N ALA A 410 -11.89 13.70 -2.36
CA ALA A 410 -11.16 14.94 -2.19
C ALA A 410 -11.46 15.59 -0.83
N LEU A 411 -10.44 16.14 -0.19
CA LEU A 411 -10.55 16.87 1.06
C LEU A 411 -9.80 18.19 0.97
N ARG A 412 -10.48 19.27 1.21
CA ARG A 412 -9.89 20.57 1.54
C ARG A 412 -9.79 20.72 3.04
N LEU A 413 -8.62 20.97 3.57
CA LEU A 413 -8.47 21.30 4.99
C LEU A 413 -8.65 22.81 5.21
N GLN A 414 -9.18 23.17 6.37
CA GLN A 414 -9.25 24.58 6.78
C GLN A 414 -7.87 25.05 7.23
N ARG A 415 -7.45 26.20 6.74
CA ARG A 415 -6.22 26.87 7.18
C ARG A 415 -6.40 27.58 8.51
#